data_f214bb7449c32a7605b9b69541a09681
#
_entry.id   f214bb7449c32a7605b9b69541a09681
#
_cell.length_a   1.000
_cell.length_b   1.000
_cell.length_c   1.000
_cell.angle_alpha   90.00
_cell.angle_beta   90.00
_cell.angle_gamma   90.00
#
_symmetry.space_group_name_H-M   'P 1'
#
loop_
_entity.id
_entity.type
_entity.pdbx_description
1 polymer ?
#
loop_
_entity_poly.entity_id
_entity_poly.type
_entity_poly.pdbx_seq_one_letter_code
_entity_poly.pdbx_strand_id
1 'polypeptide(L)'
;MRRFLLASVCVLISLTFTAAPGHATYVREIVLDNGLKVLLLEDHKSPAVTFQVWYRVGSRNEKDGKSGLSHFLEHMLFKGTPKTKPEEYSRIIAKNGGRSNAFTTTDVTVYFATMSRDKIGIQLELEAERMTQAFLGETYFEPEKKVIQEERRLRTEDNPVSALAEVANAVAYTVHPYRRPVIGWMEDIQNLTRQDLLDYYRTYYSPNNAFIVVTGDFSTEEIVPTIRAAYGKIPRGPVPPKLRVQEPAQKGERRVILKKDAELPFLFMFYHAPNLNDPDNFALDVLTVALAGGRSSRLYHDLVYQKRLTRGVDADYSSVSIDPSGLSISAQLMPGKEPAEVEREIDGLLDKVKTDLITERELEKAKNQIEASFIFAQDSIFGQAMKIGYYEATGGWQRMNDYLDGIRTVSREDIRRVARQYLDRDRRTVGTLIPTKEKVP
;
A
#
# COMPACT_ATOMS: atom_id res chain seq x y z
N MET A 1 39.83 -62.29 -40.92
CA MET A 1 39.08 -61.79 -39.74
C MET A 1 39.58 -60.39 -39.42
N ARG A 2 38.91 -59.35 -39.92
CA ARG A 2 39.23 -57.95 -39.64
C ARG A 2 38.18 -57.41 -38.67
N ARG A 3 38.60 -56.99 -37.44
CA ARG A 3 37.76 -56.32 -36.42
C ARG A 3 37.73 -54.83 -36.74
N PHE A 4 36.51 -54.31 -37.00
CA PHE A 4 36.26 -52.88 -37.05
C PHE A 4 35.93 -52.39 -35.62
N LEU A 5 36.75 -51.44 -35.13
CA LEU A 5 36.42 -50.62 -33.97
C LEU A 5 35.62 -49.40 -34.40
N LEU A 6 34.39 -49.29 -33.94
CA LEU A 6 33.59 -48.06 -34.06
C LEU A 6 33.94 -47.20 -32.83
N ALA A 7 34.52 -46.04 -33.06
CA ALA A 7 34.73 -45.01 -32.04
C ALA A 7 33.49 -44.11 -32.04
N SER A 8 32.67 -44.15 -30.99
CA SER A 8 31.56 -43.18 -30.77
C SER A 8 32.15 -41.87 -30.22
N VAL A 9 32.03 -40.80 -30.99
CA VAL A 9 32.37 -39.46 -30.57
C VAL A 9 31.09 -38.88 -29.93
N CYS A 10 31.05 -38.74 -28.58
CA CYS A 10 30.05 -37.97 -27.88
C CYS A 10 30.37 -36.47 -27.98
N VAL A 11 29.61 -35.73 -28.75
CA VAL A 11 29.67 -34.26 -28.77
C VAL A 11 28.83 -33.75 -27.60
N LEU A 12 29.47 -33.28 -26.54
CA LEU A 12 28.86 -32.52 -25.45
C LEU A 12 28.52 -31.10 -25.98
N ILE A 13 27.27 -30.83 -26.29
CA ILE A 13 26.80 -29.49 -26.55
C ILE A 13 26.56 -28.82 -25.18
N SER A 14 27.51 -27.98 -24.75
CA SER A 14 27.35 -27.11 -23.59
C SER A 14 26.37 -25.98 -23.97
N LEU A 15 25.11 -26.10 -23.58
CA LEU A 15 24.18 -24.98 -23.61
C LEU A 15 24.59 -23.98 -22.52
N THR A 16 25.31 -22.94 -22.91
CA THR A 16 25.47 -21.74 -22.09
C THR A 16 24.16 -20.99 -22.09
N PHE A 17 23.38 -21.11 -21.02
CA PHE A 17 22.28 -20.19 -20.72
C PHE A 17 22.90 -18.83 -20.44
N THR A 18 22.94 -17.96 -21.43
CA THR A 18 23.10 -16.52 -21.18
C THR A 18 21.82 -16.03 -20.53
N ALA A 19 21.86 -15.74 -19.24
CA ALA A 19 20.78 -15.00 -18.58
C ALA A 19 20.56 -13.71 -19.38
N ALA A 20 19.37 -13.56 -19.95
CA ALA A 20 18.99 -12.32 -20.59
C ALA A 20 19.08 -11.21 -19.53
N PRO A 21 19.66 -10.04 -19.85
CA PRO A 21 19.67 -8.92 -18.92
C PRO A 21 18.22 -8.61 -18.56
N GLY A 22 17.94 -8.53 -17.26
CA GLY A 22 16.62 -8.17 -16.76
C GLY A 22 16.18 -6.89 -17.49
N HIS A 23 14.99 -6.92 -18.08
CA HIS A 23 14.45 -5.77 -18.79
C HIS A 23 14.20 -4.69 -17.73
N ALA A 24 15.10 -3.71 -17.64
CA ALA A 24 14.86 -2.51 -16.86
C ALA A 24 13.56 -1.88 -17.38
N THR A 25 12.58 -1.72 -16.50
CA THR A 25 11.32 -1.07 -16.84
C THR A 25 11.63 0.37 -17.25
N TYR A 26 11.51 0.68 -18.52
CA TYR A 26 11.86 2.00 -19.03
C TYR A 26 10.69 2.96 -18.80
N VAL A 27 10.69 3.61 -17.63
CA VAL A 27 9.76 4.69 -17.31
C VAL A 27 10.35 6.00 -17.86
N ARG A 28 9.62 6.67 -18.74
CA ARG A 28 9.96 8.01 -19.21
C ARG A 28 9.41 9.06 -18.25
N GLU A 29 10.27 9.88 -17.70
CA GLU A 29 9.91 10.98 -16.81
C GLU A 29 9.90 12.31 -17.54
N ILE A 30 8.83 13.10 -17.36
CA ILE A 30 8.68 14.46 -17.88
C ILE A 30 8.20 15.35 -16.75
N VAL A 31 8.71 16.57 -16.67
CA VAL A 31 8.22 17.59 -15.74
C VAL A 31 7.68 18.76 -16.55
N LEU A 32 6.45 19.17 -16.27
CA LEU A 32 5.84 20.35 -16.88
C LEU A 32 6.31 21.63 -16.16
N ASP A 33 6.18 22.79 -16.81
CA ASP A 33 6.62 24.09 -16.27
C ASP A 33 5.93 24.45 -14.94
N ASN A 34 4.71 23.97 -14.72
CA ASN A 34 3.95 24.14 -13.48
C ASN A 34 4.38 23.17 -12.36
N GLY A 35 5.35 22.30 -12.61
CA GLY A 35 5.92 21.35 -11.66
C GLY A 35 5.23 20.00 -11.61
N LEU A 36 4.23 19.73 -12.46
CA LEU A 36 3.60 18.43 -12.58
C LEU A 36 4.58 17.43 -13.20
N LYS A 37 4.89 16.36 -12.46
CA LYS A 37 5.68 15.24 -12.96
C LYS A 37 4.76 14.24 -13.67
N VAL A 38 5.22 13.70 -14.78
CA VAL A 38 4.51 12.67 -15.56
C VAL A 38 5.45 11.50 -15.78
N LEU A 39 5.00 10.31 -15.40
CA LEU A 39 5.70 9.04 -15.53
C LEU A 39 4.96 8.18 -16.56
N LEU A 40 5.64 7.80 -17.61
CA LEU A 40 5.09 7.11 -18.78
C LEU A 40 5.77 5.76 -18.96
N LEU A 41 4.96 4.69 -19.07
CA LEU A 41 5.43 3.35 -19.38
C LEU A 41 4.58 2.76 -20.50
N GLU A 42 5.15 2.66 -21.69
CA GLU A 42 4.49 2.02 -22.84
C GLU A 42 4.47 0.49 -22.66
N ASP A 43 3.29 -0.11 -22.79
CA ASP A 43 3.07 -1.55 -22.78
C ASP A 43 1.97 -1.90 -23.80
N HIS A 44 2.36 -2.41 -24.97
CA HIS A 44 1.49 -2.68 -26.11
C HIS A 44 0.86 -4.08 -26.08
N LYS A 45 0.92 -4.81 -24.97
CA LYS A 45 0.36 -6.16 -24.86
C LYS A 45 -1.18 -6.19 -24.92
N SER A 46 -1.83 -5.09 -24.59
CA SER A 46 -3.30 -4.95 -24.59
C SER A 46 -3.69 -3.55 -25.05
N PRO A 47 -4.76 -3.36 -25.85
CA PRO A 47 -5.18 -2.04 -26.35
C PRO A 47 -5.87 -1.19 -25.27
N ALA A 48 -5.30 -1.17 -24.08
CA ALA A 48 -5.81 -0.46 -22.91
C ALA A 48 -4.74 0.44 -22.28
N VAL A 49 -5.17 1.52 -21.66
CA VAL A 49 -4.32 2.46 -20.93
C VAL A 49 -4.89 2.69 -19.54
N THR A 50 -4.01 2.66 -18.54
CA THR A 50 -4.29 3.10 -17.19
C THR A 50 -3.66 4.48 -16.98
N PHE A 51 -4.48 5.41 -16.56
CA PHE A 51 -4.07 6.77 -16.21
C PHE A 51 -4.40 7.02 -14.75
N GLN A 52 -3.42 7.50 -13.99
CA GLN A 52 -3.53 7.76 -12.56
C GLN A 52 -3.02 9.15 -12.22
N VAL A 53 -3.77 9.89 -11.40
CA VAL A 53 -3.33 11.15 -10.78
C VAL A 53 -3.10 10.89 -9.30
N TRP A 54 -1.88 11.12 -8.87
CA TRP A 54 -1.40 10.93 -7.50
C TRP A 54 -1.19 12.28 -6.83
N TYR A 55 -1.95 12.58 -5.79
CA TYR A 55 -1.70 13.74 -4.94
C TYR A 55 -0.86 13.34 -3.74
N ARG A 56 0.21 14.08 -3.46
CA ARG A 56 1.12 13.84 -2.33
C ARG A 56 0.48 14.37 -1.03
N VAL A 57 -0.67 13.81 -0.70
CA VAL A 57 -1.47 14.16 0.46
C VAL A 57 -2.35 12.99 0.88
N GLY A 58 -2.37 12.69 2.17
CA GLY A 58 -3.18 11.67 2.80
C GLY A 58 -3.44 12.04 4.26
N SER A 59 -3.94 11.09 5.07
CA SER A 59 -4.34 11.38 6.45
C SER A 59 -3.19 11.89 7.34
N ARG A 60 -1.92 11.61 6.99
CA ARG A 60 -0.75 12.17 7.71
C ARG A 60 -0.65 13.69 7.64
N ASN A 61 -1.20 14.30 6.61
CA ASN A 61 -1.15 15.75 6.38
C ASN A 61 -2.24 16.52 7.13
N GLU A 62 -3.18 15.82 7.75
CA GLU A 62 -4.28 16.39 8.47
C GLU A 62 -3.84 16.92 9.84
N LYS A 63 -4.62 17.86 10.38
CA LYS A 63 -4.38 18.43 11.72
C LYS A 63 -5.22 17.70 12.76
N ASP A 64 -4.82 17.75 14.04
CA ASP A 64 -5.65 17.28 15.14
C ASP A 64 -7.00 18.03 15.15
N GLY A 65 -8.08 17.30 15.36
CA GLY A 65 -9.45 17.81 15.29
C GLY A 65 -10.00 17.96 13.84
N LYS A 66 -9.24 17.52 12.82
CA LYS A 66 -9.60 17.61 11.41
C LYS A 66 -9.25 16.33 10.64
N SER A 67 -9.26 15.17 11.31
CA SER A 67 -8.99 13.90 10.64
C SER A 67 -10.13 13.50 9.71
N GLY A 68 -9.78 12.80 8.62
CA GLY A 68 -10.72 12.40 7.58
C GLY A 68 -10.88 13.39 6.41
N LEU A 69 -10.19 14.53 6.43
CA LEU A 69 -10.28 15.53 5.35
C LEU A 69 -9.82 14.98 4.00
N SER A 70 -8.76 14.18 3.96
CA SER A 70 -8.25 13.59 2.71
C SER A 70 -9.28 12.66 2.08
N HIS A 71 -9.86 11.78 2.89
CA HIS A 71 -10.89 10.84 2.44
C HIS A 71 -12.19 11.56 2.08
N PHE A 72 -12.61 12.56 2.87
CA PHE A 72 -13.78 13.35 2.55
C PHE A 72 -13.60 14.11 1.23
N LEU A 73 -12.42 14.66 0.98
CA LEU A 73 -12.14 15.34 -0.28
C LEU A 73 -12.16 14.37 -1.46
N GLU A 74 -11.67 13.13 -1.27
CA GLU A 74 -11.77 12.07 -2.28
C GLU A 74 -13.23 11.90 -2.72
N HIS A 75 -14.17 11.73 -1.78
CA HIS A 75 -15.61 11.62 -2.07
C HIS A 75 -16.15 12.84 -2.79
N MET A 76 -15.82 14.03 -2.31
CA MET A 76 -16.33 15.26 -2.87
C MET A 76 -15.84 15.54 -4.29
N LEU A 77 -14.70 14.98 -4.69
CA LEU A 77 -14.22 15.11 -6.06
C LEU A 77 -15.07 14.34 -7.10
N PHE A 78 -15.95 13.46 -6.67
CA PHE A 78 -16.96 12.82 -7.52
C PHE A 78 -18.28 13.57 -7.60
N LYS A 79 -18.42 14.71 -6.87
CA LYS A 79 -19.65 15.51 -6.88
C LYS A 79 -19.73 16.52 -8.03
N GLY A 80 -18.80 16.42 -9.00
CA GLY A 80 -18.84 17.15 -10.25
C GLY A 80 -17.94 18.37 -10.34
N THR A 81 -18.05 19.03 -11.47
CA THR A 81 -17.33 20.23 -11.88
C THR A 81 -18.30 21.13 -12.64
N PRO A 82 -17.92 22.32 -13.13
CA PRO A 82 -18.80 23.09 -14.01
C PRO A 82 -19.28 22.37 -15.28
N LYS A 83 -18.50 21.39 -15.77
CA LYS A 83 -18.82 20.61 -16.98
C LYS A 83 -19.45 19.25 -16.71
N THR A 84 -19.24 18.69 -15.51
CA THR A 84 -19.75 17.37 -15.15
C THR A 84 -20.64 17.44 -13.93
N LYS A 85 -21.79 16.76 -13.99
CA LYS A 85 -22.72 16.63 -12.86
C LYS A 85 -22.19 15.60 -11.85
N PRO A 86 -22.74 15.55 -10.62
CA PRO A 86 -22.42 14.50 -9.66
C PRO A 86 -22.49 13.10 -10.28
N GLU A 87 -21.48 12.30 -10.01
CA GLU A 87 -21.32 10.92 -10.50
C GLU A 87 -21.26 10.75 -12.03
N GLU A 88 -21.30 11.86 -12.76
CA GLU A 88 -21.21 11.83 -14.22
C GLU A 88 -19.83 11.42 -14.69
N TYR A 89 -18.78 11.76 -13.95
CA TYR A 89 -17.42 11.30 -14.21
C TYR A 89 -17.36 9.77 -14.40
N SER A 90 -17.80 9.01 -13.40
CA SER A 90 -17.79 7.54 -13.45
C SER A 90 -18.70 7.00 -14.56
N ARG A 91 -19.84 7.65 -14.82
CA ARG A 91 -20.73 7.28 -15.92
C ARG A 91 -20.13 7.54 -17.31
N ILE A 92 -19.40 8.65 -17.49
CA ILE A 92 -18.69 8.94 -18.74
C ILE A 92 -17.62 7.87 -18.98
N ILE A 93 -16.81 7.55 -17.97
CA ILE A 93 -15.78 6.52 -18.08
C ILE A 93 -16.41 5.17 -18.43
N ALA A 94 -17.46 4.75 -17.69
CA ALA A 94 -18.14 3.47 -17.93
C ALA A 94 -18.81 3.41 -19.33
N LYS A 95 -19.44 4.50 -19.79
CA LYS A 95 -20.04 4.61 -21.14
C LYS A 95 -19.00 4.41 -22.24
N ASN A 96 -17.75 4.78 -22.01
CA ASN A 96 -16.63 4.60 -22.91
C ASN A 96 -15.83 3.29 -22.64
N GLY A 97 -16.44 2.31 -21.95
CA GLY A 97 -15.86 0.98 -21.71
C GLY A 97 -14.77 0.95 -20.64
N GLY A 98 -14.56 2.04 -19.90
CA GLY A 98 -13.55 2.14 -18.85
C GLY A 98 -14.09 1.80 -17.47
N ARG A 99 -13.16 1.72 -16.52
CA ARG A 99 -13.44 1.58 -15.08
C ARG A 99 -12.62 2.61 -14.32
N SER A 100 -13.24 3.33 -13.40
CA SER A 100 -12.59 4.32 -12.57
C SER A 100 -12.81 4.05 -11.09
N ASN A 101 -11.87 4.49 -10.26
CA ASN A 101 -11.99 4.51 -8.82
C ASN A 101 -11.01 5.53 -8.23
N ALA A 102 -11.03 5.66 -6.90
CA ALA A 102 -10.06 6.41 -6.14
C ALA A 102 -9.75 5.69 -4.83
N PHE A 103 -8.69 6.08 -4.16
CA PHE A 103 -8.41 5.69 -2.79
C PHE A 103 -7.55 6.73 -2.09
N THR A 104 -7.72 6.80 -0.78
CA THR A 104 -6.88 7.58 0.12
C THR A 104 -6.10 6.64 1.05
N THR A 105 -4.83 6.94 1.26
CA THR A 105 -3.99 6.29 2.26
C THR A 105 -3.52 7.29 3.31
N THR A 106 -2.62 6.85 4.17
CA THR A 106 -1.92 7.78 5.07
C THR A 106 -1.08 8.81 4.32
N ASP A 107 -0.56 8.46 3.13
CA ASP A 107 0.48 9.24 2.43
C ASP A 107 0.00 9.91 1.15
N VAL A 108 -0.95 9.31 0.45
CA VAL A 108 -1.41 9.76 -0.87
C VAL A 108 -2.91 9.62 -1.04
N THR A 109 -3.47 10.43 -1.95
CA THR A 109 -4.80 10.27 -2.52
C THR A 109 -4.67 10.11 -4.03
N VAL A 110 -5.29 9.06 -4.57
CA VAL A 110 -5.09 8.64 -5.96
C VAL A 110 -6.41 8.48 -6.67
N TYR A 111 -6.51 9.05 -7.86
CA TYR A 111 -7.65 8.89 -8.77
C TYR A 111 -7.17 8.19 -10.04
N PHE A 112 -7.90 7.21 -10.51
CA PHE A 112 -7.48 6.44 -11.66
C PHE A 112 -8.65 5.94 -12.51
N ALA A 113 -8.37 5.72 -13.78
CA ALA A 113 -9.19 4.90 -14.63
C ALA A 113 -8.35 4.09 -15.61
N THR A 114 -8.91 2.97 -16.02
CA THR A 114 -8.37 2.13 -17.11
C THR A 114 -9.41 2.09 -18.21
N MET A 115 -9.00 2.38 -19.44
CA MET A 115 -9.90 2.41 -20.60
C MET A 115 -9.14 2.09 -21.90
N SER A 116 -9.88 1.95 -22.99
CA SER A 116 -9.29 1.76 -24.31
C SER A 116 -8.40 2.95 -24.70
N ARG A 117 -7.28 2.67 -25.39
CA ARG A 117 -6.29 3.67 -25.80
C ARG A 117 -6.85 4.86 -26.56
N ASP A 118 -7.87 4.63 -27.39
CA ASP A 118 -8.51 5.68 -28.21
C ASP A 118 -9.41 6.63 -27.38
N LYS A 119 -9.66 6.32 -26.11
CA LYS A 119 -10.52 7.09 -25.19
C LYS A 119 -9.78 7.81 -24.08
N ILE A 120 -8.46 7.62 -23.96
CA ILE A 120 -7.66 8.18 -22.85
C ILE A 120 -7.76 9.71 -22.75
N GLY A 121 -7.94 10.40 -23.86
CA GLY A 121 -8.14 11.86 -23.90
C GLY A 121 -9.31 12.34 -23.03
N ILE A 122 -10.39 11.53 -22.95
CA ILE A 122 -11.57 11.84 -22.14
C ILE A 122 -11.17 11.92 -20.66
N GLN A 123 -10.41 10.92 -20.18
CA GLN A 123 -9.96 10.92 -18.79
C GLN A 123 -9.01 12.06 -18.48
N LEU A 124 -8.07 12.35 -19.39
CA LEU A 124 -7.13 13.47 -19.24
C LEU A 124 -7.85 14.80 -19.01
N GLU A 125 -8.88 15.07 -19.80
CA GLU A 125 -9.68 16.30 -19.68
C GLU A 125 -10.46 16.36 -18.36
N LEU A 126 -11.14 15.25 -18.00
CA LEU A 126 -11.93 15.16 -16.78
C LEU A 126 -11.08 15.32 -15.52
N GLU A 127 -9.91 14.70 -15.48
CA GLU A 127 -9.01 14.80 -14.33
C GLU A 127 -8.35 16.18 -14.23
N ALA A 128 -7.97 16.79 -15.34
CA ALA A 128 -7.41 18.15 -15.35
C ALA A 128 -8.44 19.18 -14.86
N GLU A 129 -9.70 19.03 -15.26
CA GLU A 129 -10.79 19.88 -14.77
C GLU A 129 -11.02 19.65 -13.27
N ARG A 130 -11.07 18.40 -12.80
CA ARG A 130 -11.27 18.05 -11.39
C ARG A 130 -10.14 18.57 -10.49
N MET A 131 -8.92 18.62 -10.98
CA MET A 131 -7.79 19.18 -10.25
C MET A 131 -7.98 20.66 -9.87
N THR A 132 -8.74 21.42 -10.65
CA THR A 132 -8.87 22.88 -10.51
C THR A 132 -10.26 23.39 -10.22
N GLN A 133 -11.28 22.63 -10.59
CA GLN A 133 -12.67 23.10 -10.65
C GLN A 133 -13.66 22.13 -9.99
N ALA A 134 -13.19 21.30 -9.02
CA ALA A 134 -14.08 20.42 -8.27
C ALA A 134 -15.18 21.23 -7.58
N PHE A 135 -16.41 20.76 -7.71
CA PHE A 135 -17.57 21.41 -7.12
C PHE A 135 -17.71 20.98 -5.64
N LEU A 136 -17.15 21.79 -4.76
CA LEU A 136 -17.21 21.59 -3.31
C LEU A 136 -18.36 22.42 -2.68
N GLY A 137 -19.56 22.30 -3.27
CA GLY A 137 -20.73 23.09 -2.86
C GLY A 137 -21.41 22.61 -1.60
N GLU A 138 -22.07 23.53 -0.89
CA GLU A 138 -22.84 23.25 0.35
C GLU A 138 -23.86 22.13 0.15
N THR A 139 -24.53 22.14 -0.99
CA THR A 139 -25.57 21.18 -1.36
C THR A 139 -25.14 19.71 -1.26
N TYR A 140 -23.85 19.42 -1.48
CA TYR A 140 -23.32 18.06 -1.43
C TYR A 140 -22.51 17.79 -0.18
N PHE A 141 -22.03 18.82 0.50
CA PHE A 141 -21.14 18.67 1.66
C PHE A 141 -21.84 17.94 2.82
N GLU A 142 -22.99 18.42 3.29
CA GLU A 142 -23.67 17.79 4.42
C GLU A 142 -24.25 16.39 4.11
N PRO A 143 -24.83 16.12 2.93
CA PRO A 143 -25.19 14.76 2.56
C PRO A 143 -24.00 13.82 2.53
N GLU A 144 -22.87 14.22 1.94
CA GLU A 144 -21.70 13.36 1.82
C GLU A 144 -21.02 13.11 3.17
N LYS A 145 -20.99 14.09 4.06
CA LYS A 145 -20.55 13.91 5.45
C LYS A 145 -21.30 12.75 6.12
N LYS A 146 -22.61 12.63 5.92
CA LYS A 146 -23.41 11.53 6.45
C LYS A 146 -23.03 10.18 5.82
N VAL A 147 -22.74 10.17 4.51
CA VAL A 147 -22.27 8.96 3.82
C VAL A 147 -20.96 8.47 4.45
N ILE A 148 -20.00 9.35 4.68
CA ILE A 148 -18.73 9.01 5.31
C ILE A 148 -18.91 8.53 6.75
N GLN A 149 -19.82 9.13 7.52
CA GLN A 149 -20.15 8.65 8.87
C GLN A 149 -20.72 7.23 8.85
N GLU A 150 -21.61 6.91 7.89
CA GLU A 150 -22.14 5.55 7.74
C GLU A 150 -21.06 4.57 7.26
N GLU A 151 -20.20 4.99 6.34
CA GLU A 151 -19.06 4.16 5.93
C GLU A 151 -18.14 3.87 7.10
N ARG A 152 -17.82 4.86 7.94
CA ARG A 152 -17.04 4.64 9.15
C ARG A 152 -17.71 3.65 10.09
N ARG A 153 -19.03 3.76 10.32
CA ARG A 153 -19.76 2.79 11.14
C ARG A 153 -19.59 1.39 10.60
N LEU A 154 -19.91 1.19 9.32
CA LEU A 154 -19.88 -0.12 8.68
C LEU A 154 -18.47 -0.74 8.62
N ARG A 155 -17.47 0.06 8.24
CA ARG A 155 -16.11 -0.45 8.00
C ARG A 155 -15.26 -0.56 9.26
N THR A 156 -15.50 0.30 10.24
CA THR A 156 -14.67 0.38 11.44
C THR A 156 -15.45 0.06 12.71
N GLU A 157 -16.54 0.81 12.99
CA GLU A 157 -17.23 0.65 14.26
C GLU A 157 -17.98 -0.68 14.38
N ASP A 158 -18.62 -1.16 13.32
CA ASP A 158 -19.32 -2.44 13.32
C ASP A 158 -18.41 -3.64 13.04
N ASN A 159 -17.19 -3.40 12.55
CA ASN A 159 -16.20 -4.44 12.33
C ASN A 159 -15.21 -4.53 13.51
N PRO A 160 -15.29 -5.59 14.34
CA PRO A 160 -14.49 -5.67 15.55
C PRO A 160 -12.99 -5.77 15.31
N VAL A 161 -12.56 -6.38 14.20
CA VAL A 161 -11.13 -6.48 13.84
C VAL A 161 -10.59 -5.13 13.37
N SER A 162 -11.34 -4.41 12.53
CA SER A 162 -10.97 -3.06 12.10
C SER A 162 -10.93 -2.07 13.26
N ALA A 163 -11.90 -2.16 14.18
CA ALA A 163 -11.91 -1.35 15.40
C ALA A 163 -10.69 -1.63 16.28
N LEU A 164 -10.28 -2.90 16.43
CA LEU A 164 -9.05 -3.23 17.16
C LEU A 164 -7.82 -2.65 16.46
N ALA A 165 -7.70 -2.81 15.14
CA ALA A 165 -6.57 -2.30 14.38
C ALA A 165 -6.45 -0.77 14.50
N GLU A 166 -7.56 -0.04 14.45
CA GLU A 166 -7.60 1.41 14.63
C GLU A 166 -7.06 1.81 16.01
N VAL A 167 -7.58 1.21 17.08
CA VAL A 167 -7.15 1.55 18.44
C VAL A 167 -5.70 1.14 18.69
N ALA A 168 -5.28 -0.01 18.17
CA ALA A 168 -3.90 -0.47 18.27
C ALA A 168 -2.92 0.47 17.55
N ASN A 169 -3.26 0.92 16.34
CA ASN A 169 -2.47 1.91 15.61
C ASN A 169 -2.42 3.26 16.35
N ALA A 170 -3.54 3.72 16.90
CA ALA A 170 -3.58 4.95 17.68
C ALA A 170 -2.67 4.91 18.93
N VAL A 171 -2.51 3.74 19.55
CA VAL A 171 -1.61 3.51 20.69
C VAL A 171 -0.17 3.28 20.24
N ALA A 172 0.05 2.73 19.03
CA ALA A 172 1.39 2.46 18.53
C ALA A 172 2.23 3.72 18.30
N TYR A 173 1.60 4.86 18.02
CA TYR A 173 2.29 6.12 17.78
C TYR A 173 1.98 7.15 18.86
N THR A 174 3.01 7.80 19.40
CA THR A 174 2.86 8.87 20.39
C THR A 174 2.55 10.21 19.73
N VAL A 175 3.32 10.57 18.69
CA VAL A 175 3.23 11.88 18.04
C VAL A 175 3.03 11.78 16.52
N HIS A 176 3.44 10.68 15.91
CA HIS A 176 3.40 10.57 14.46
C HIS A 176 1.95 10.48 13.96
N PRO A 177 1.58 11.23 12.90
CA PRO A 177 0.21 11.26 12.40
C PRO A 177 -0.30 9.94 11.79
N TYR A 178 0.54 8.93 11.58
CA TYR A 178 0.09 7.58 11.21
C TYR A 178 -0.83 6.95 12.27
N ARG A 179 -0.91 7.51 13.46
CA ARG A 179 -1.90 7.13 14.48
C ARG A 179 -3.35 7.43 14.09
N ARG A 180 -3.59 8.34 13.11
CA ARG A 180 -4.93 8.74 12.71
C ARG A 180 -5.50 7.79 11.67
N PRO A 181 -6.77 7.38 11.81
CA PRO A 181 -7.42 6.59 10.77
C PRO A 181 -7.60 7.42 9.51
N VAL A 182 -7.45 6.78 8.35
CA VAL A 182 -7.63 7.45 7.05
C VAL A 182 -9.05 8.01 6.88
N ILE A 183 -10.05 7.26 7.34
CA ILE A 183 -11.46 7.71 7.30
C ILE A 183 -11.75 8.86 8.29
N GLY A 184 -10.85 9.10 9.25
CA GLY A 184 -11.02 10.11 10.31
C GLY A 184 -11.75 9.58 11.55
N TRP A 185 -11.56 10.27 12.68
CA TRP A 185 -12.34 10.01 13.89
C TRP A 185 -13.77 10.53 13.72
N MET A 186 -14.77 9.82 14.26
CA MET A 186 -16.19 10.20 14.11
C MET A 186 -16.46 11.64 14.55
N GLU A 187 -15.92 12.05 15.67
CA GLU A 187 -16.09 13.40 16.20
C GLU A 187 -15.47 14.47 15.28
N ASP A 188 -14.27 14.19 14.75
CA ASP A 188 -13.65 15.09 13.78
C ASP A 188 -14.51 15.21 12.52
N ILE A 189 -14.99 14.11 11.95
CA ILE A 189 -15.85 14.10 10.75
C ILE A 189 -17.12 14.93 11.00
N GLN A 190 -17.75 14.78 12.17
CA GLN A 190 -18.95 15.54 12.54
C GLN A 190 -18.69 17.06 12.57
N ASN A 191 -17.52 17.47 13.04
CA ASN A 191 -17.10 18.85 13.21
C ASN A 191 -16.40 19.47 11.98
N LEU A 192 -16.07 18.68 10.94
CA LEU A 192 -15.55 19.23 9.69
C LEU A 192 -16.49 20.24 9.08
N THR A 193 -15.93 21.34 8.60
CA THR A 193 -16.65 22.39 7.88
C THR A 193 -16.30 22.36 6.39
N ARG A 194 -17.19 22.88 5.58
CA ARG A 194 -16.90 23.07 4.15
C ARG A 194 -15.66 23.96 3.93
N GLN A 195 -15.41 24.94 4.80
CA GLN A 195 -14.24 25.80 4.71
C GLN A 195 -12.94 25.02 4.92
N ASP A 196 -12.91 24.05 5.87
CA ASP A 196 -11.78 23.16 6.08
C ASP A 196 -11.43 22.38 4.80
N LEU A 197 -12.47 21.87 4.12
CA LEU A 197 -12.32 21.13 2.87
C LEU A 197 -11.81 22.00 1.71
N LEU A 198 -12.34 23.23 1.59
CA LEU A 198 -11.87 24.19 0.58
C LEU A 198 -10.40 24.58 0.78
N ASP A 199 -10.02 24.84 2.02
CA ASP A 199 -8.64 25.20 2.36
C ASP A 199 -7.69 24.04 2.13
N TYR A 200 -8.13 22.80 2.42
CA TYR A 200 -7.39 21.59 2.16
C TYR A 200 -7.18 21.36 0.65
N TYR A 201 -8.24 21.48 -0.15
CA TYR A 201 -8.19 21.37 -1.60
C TYR A 201 -7.22 22.40 -2.20
N ARG A 202 -7.34 23.68 -1.83
CA ARG A 202 -6.44 24.75 -2.31
C ARG A 202 -4.98 24.52 -1.93
N THR A 203 -4.75 23.89 -0.79
CA THR A 203 -3.39 23.66 -0.28
C THR A 203 -2.70 22.50 -1.00
N TYR A 204 -3.42 21.42 -1.26
CA TYR A 204 -2.80 20.17 -1.66
C TYR A 204 -3.10 19.72 -3.10
N TYR A 205 -4.21 20.17 -3.71
CA TYR A 205 -4.62 19.73 -5.05
C TYR A 205 -4.12 20.72 -6.11
N SER A 206 -2.86 20.54 -6.48
CA SER A 206 -2.20 21.39 -7.46
C SER A 206 -1.13 20.60 -8.22
N PRO A 207 -0.75 21.05 -9.45
CA PRO A 207 0.22 20.34 -10.28
C PRO A 207 1.54 20.02 -9.58
N ASN A 208 2.09 20.97 -8.83
CA ASN A 208 3.37 20.82 -8.14
C ASN A 208 3.32 19.95 -6.88
N ASN A 209 2.15 19.54 -6.44
CA ASN A 209 1.96 18.55 -5.36
C ASN A 209 1.36 17.23 -5.88
N ALA A 210 1.32 17.06 -7.20
CA ALA A 210 0.79 15.87 -7.84
C ALA A 210 1.83 15.28 -8.81
N PHE A 211 1.60 14.05 -9.21
CA PHE A 211 2.23 13.44 -10.36
C PHE A 211 1.24 12.52 -11.08
N ILE A 212 1.51 12.29 -12.34
CA ILE A 212 0.70 11.42 -13.19
C ILE A 212 1.50 10.18 -13.52
N VAL A 213 0.85 9.02 -13.50
CA VAL A 213 1.39 7.76 -14.02
C VAL A 213 0.48 7.27 -15.14
N VAL A 214 1.07 6.98 -16.29
CA VAL A 214 0.36 6.39 -17.43
C VAL A 214 1.08 5.12 -17.85
N THR A 215 0.34 4.03 -17.94
CA THR A 215 0.86 2.74 -18.39
C THR A 215 -0.10 2.10 -19.40
N GLY A 216 0.43 1.47 -20.42
CA GLY A 216 -0.36 0.74 -21.41
C GLY A 216 -0.06 1.10 -22.85
N ASP A 217 -1.03 0.89 -23.73
CA ASP A 217 -0.89 1.03 -25.17
C ASP A 217 -1.10 2.48 -25.64
N PHE A 218 -0.03 3.25 -25.64
CA PHE A 218 0.02 4.62 -26.16
C PHE A 218 1.40 4.89 -26.77
N SER A 219 1.48 5.92 -27.60
CA SER A 219 2.76 6.52 -28.03
C SER A 219 3.07 7.71 -27.14
N THR A 220 4.28 7.74 -26.59
CA THR A 220 4.74 8.87 -25.76
C THR A 220 4.74 10.18 -26.56
N GLU A 221 5.09 10.12 -27.85
CA GLU A 221 5.12 11.28 -28.74
C GLU A 221 3.73 11.90 -28.94
N GLU A 222 2.66 11.08 -28.89
CA GLU A 222 1.27 11.52 -29.07
C GLU A 222 0.63 11.96 -27.75
N ILE A 223 0.89 11.23 -26.63
CA ILE A 223 0.23 11.50 -25.38
C ILE A 223 0.80 12.74 -24.65
N VAL A 224 2.10 13.02 -24.78
CA VAL A 224 2.74 14.16 -24.11
C VAL A 224 2.16 15.51 -24.55
N PRO A 225 1.95 15.81 -25.84
CA PRO A 225 1.26 17.02 -26.26
C PRO A 225 -0.15 17.15 -25.67
N THR A 226 -0.89 16.04 -25.59
CA THR A 226 -2.25 16.01 -25.00
C THR A 226 -2.21 16.32 -23.50
N ILE A 227 -1.29 15.71 -22.76
CA ILE A 227 -1.09 16.02 -21.32
C ILE A 227 -0.69 17.48 -21.13
N ARG A 228 0.23 18.00 -21.94
CA ARG A 228 0.63 19.43 -21.90
C ARG A 228 -0.53 20.36 -22.20
N ALA A 229 -1.40 20.02 -23.14
CA ALA A 229 -2.58 20.82 -23.47
C ALA A 229 -3.59 20.84 -22.31
N ALA A 230 -3.80 19.70 -21.63
CA ALA A 230 -4.75 19.57 -20.53
C ALA A 230 -4.21 20.20 -19.22
N TYR A 231 -2.97 19.95 -18.87
CA TYR A 231 -2.42 20.32 -17.56
C TYR A 231 -1.47 21.51 -17.58
N GLY A 232 -0.83 21.83 -18.72
CA GLY A 232 0.24 22.83 -18.79
C GLY A 232 -0.22 24.26 -18.47
N LYS A 233 -1.51 24.56 -18.65
CA LYS A 233 -2.11 25.88 -18.34
C LYS A 233 -2.57 26.01 -16.89
N ILE A 234 -2.60 24.91 -16.14
CA ILE A 234 -2.99 24.93 -14.74
C ILE A 234 -1.88 25.62 -13.94
N PRO A 235 -2.16 26.67 -13.18
CA PRO A 235 -1.14 27.39 -12.45
C PRO A 235 -0.52 26.52 -11.34
N ARG A 236 0.73 26.79 -11.03
CA ARG A 236 1.40 26.21 -9.87
C ARG A 236 0.66 26.65 -8.60
N GLY A 237 0.36 25.71 -7.72
CA GLY A 237 -0.23 25.98 -6.41
C GLY A 237 0.79 26.34 -5.33
N PRO A 238 0.34 26.59 -4.10
CA PRO A 238 1.23 26.79 -2.96
C PRO A 238 2.10 25.55 -2.72
N VAL A 239 3.23 25.75 -2.05
CA VAL A 239 4.05 24.64 -1.57
C VAL A 239 3.41 24.12 -0.28
N PRO A 240 2.95 22.87 -0.21
CA PRO A 240 2.34 22.35 1.00
C PRO A 240 3.29 22.38 2.20
N PRO A 241 2.75 22.51 3.43
CA PRO A 241 3.55 22.47 4.64
C PRO A 241 4.32 21.14 4.74
N LYS A 242 5.62 21.22 5.02
CA LYS A 242 6.41 20.01 5.27
C LYS A 242 6.10 19.46 6.66
N LEU A 243 5.69 18.22 6.72
CA LEU A 243 5.57 17.49 7.97
C LEU A 243 6.97 17.18 8.52
N ARG A 244 7.26 17.58 9.76
CA ARG A 244 8.56 17.36 10.44
C ARG A 244 8.32 16.65 11.77
N VAL A 245 7.62 15.52 11.72
CA VAL A 245 7.33 14.73 12.90
C VAL A 245 8.15 13.46 12.85
N GLN A 246 8.89 13.18 13.90
CA GLN A 246 9.60 11.93 14.09
C GLN A 246 9.01 11.23 15.32
N GLU A 247 8.59 9.98 15.15
CA GLU A 247 8.12 9.16 16.27
C GLU A 247 9.30 8.86 17.21
N PRO A 248 9.18 9.14 18.51
CA PRO A 248 10.21 8.76 19.46
C PRO A 248 10.32 7.25 19.57
N ALA A 249 11.54 6.73 19.81
CA ALA A 249 11.76 5.30 20.00
C ALA A 249 10.93 4.78 21.19
N GLN A 250 10.15 3.75 20.94
CA GLN A 250 9.37 3.09 21.97
C GLN A 250 10.31 2.34 22.95
N LYS A 251 10.10 2.52 24.26
CA LYS A 251 10.92 1.96 25.35
C LYS A 251 10.06 1.20 26.36
N GLY A 252 9.18 0.36 25.90
CA GLY A 252 8.28 -0.44 26.71
C GLY A 252 7.08 -0.87 25.90
N GLU A 253 6.61 -2.08 26.12
CA GLU A 253 5.43 -2.62 25.45
C GLU A 253 4.20 -1.77 25.71
N ARG A 254 3.39 -1.57 24.66
CA ARG A 254 2.07 -0.94 24.77
C ARG A 254 1.00 -2.01 24.56
N ARG A 255 -0.10 -1.92 25.32
CA ARG A 255 -1.20 -2.88 25.21
C ARG A 255 -2.55 -2.19 25.13
N VAL A 256 -3.43 -2.75 24.30
CA VAL A 256 -4.83 -2.36 24.24
C VAL A 256 -5.71 -3.60 24.20
N ILE A 257 -6.78 -3.59 25.00
CA ILE A 257 -7.78 -4.65 25.01
C ILE A 257 -9.10 -4.01 24.58
N LEU A 258 -9.66 -4.51 23.49
CA LEU A 258 -10.97 -4.13 22.99
C LEU A 258 -11.96 -5.24 23.31
N LYS A 259 -13.00 -4.92 24.09
CA LYS A 259 -14.15 -5.81 24.33
C LYS A 259 -15.28 -5.38 23.40
N LYS A 260 -15.68 -6.28 22.50
CA LYS A 260 -16.69 -5.96 21.47
C LYS A 260 -17.46 -7.22 21.08
N ASP A 261 -18.65 -7.03 20.54
CA ASP A 261 -19.41 -8.12 19.90
C ASP A 261 -18.62 -8.68 18.72
N ALA A 262 -18.14 -9.90 18.85
CA ALA A 262 -17.34 -10.58 17.85
C ALA A 262 -17.52 -12.10 17.98
N GLU A 263 -17.32 -12.81 16.88
CA GLU A 263 -17.41 -14.28 16.89
C GLU A 263 -16.21 -14.95 17.55
N LEU A 264 -15.02 -14.40 17.31
CA LEU A 264 -13.74 -14.99 17.72
C LEU A 264 -12.80 -13.93 18.28
N PRO A 265 -11.94 -14.33 19.24
CA PRO A 265 -10.84 -13.47 19.65
C PRO A 265 -9.87 -13.20 18.51
N PHE A 266 -9.22 -12.05 18.57
CA PHE A 266 -8.22 -11.65 17.59
C PHE A 266 -7.02 -11.02 18.30
N LEU A 267 -5.82 -11.33 17.82
CA LEU A 267 -4.56 -10.77 18.30
C LEU A 267 -3.91 -9.96 17.18
N PHE A 268 -3.44 -8.78 17.52
CA PHE A 268 -2.69 -7.90 16.64
C PHE A 268 -1.40 -7.45 17.34
N MET A 269 -0.26 -7.62 16.69
CA MET A 269 1.04 -7.22 17.20
C MET A 269 1.71 -6.33 16.16
N PHE A 270 2.14 -5.15 16.56
CA PHE A 270 2.78 -4.17 15.70
C PHE A 270 4.16 -3.80 16.23
N TYR A 271 5.14 -3.80 15.35
CA TYR A 271 6.53 -3.43 15.63
C TYR A 271 6.95 -2.30 14.69
N HIS A 272 7.49 -1.21 15.24
CA HIS A 272 8.03 -0.14 14.40
C HIS A 272 9.19 -0.65 13.55
N ALA A 273 9.14 -0.38 12.26
CA ALA A 273 10.13 -0.79 11.29
C ALA A 273 10.42 0.34 10.28
N PRO A 274 11.58 0.36 9.65
CA PRO A 274 11.96 1.39 8.68
C PRO A 274 11.14 1.27 7.40
N ASN A 275 11.27 2.27 6.53
CA ASN A 275 10.71 2.25 5.18
C ASN A 275 11.80 1.93 4.14
N LEU A 276 11.48 2.02 2.86
CA LEU A 276 12.39 1.71 1.74
C LEU A 276 13.66 2.59 1.65
N ASN A 277 13.79 3.60 2.51
CA ASN A 277 15.01 4.40 2.59
C ASN A 277 16.13 3.73 3.41
N ASP A 278 15.78 2.70 4.17
CA ASP A 278 16.73 1.90 4.97
C ASP A 278 17.00 0.56 4.27
N PRO A 279 18.25 0.12 4.13
CA PRO A 279 18.61 -1.15 3.48
C PRO A 279 18.03 -2.38 4.20
N ASP A 280 17.64 -2.27 5.46
CA ASP A 280 16.98 -3.34 6.20
C ASP A 280 15.61 -3.71 5.65
N ASN A 281 15.00 -2.85 4.81
CA ASN A 281 13.70 -3.12 4.20
C ASN A 281 13.67 -4.46 3.43
N PHE A 282 14.73 -4.81 2.70
CA PHE A 282 14.79 -6.07 1.95
C PHE A 282 14.78 -7.29 2.86
N ALA A 283 15.56 -7.24 3.95
CA ALA A 283 15.61 -8.32 4.93
C ALA A 283 14.29 -8.44 5.71
N LEU A 284 13.61 -7.33 5.99
CA LEU A 284 12.27 -7.32 6.62
C LEU A 284 11.20 -7.88 5.69
N ASP A 285 11.22 -7.58 4.40
CA ASP A 285 10.32 -8.20 3.41
C ASP A 285 10.50 -9.73 3.39
N VAL A 286 11.75 -10.20 3.31
CA VAL A 286 12.06 -11.65 3.31
C VAL A 286 11.67 -12.31 4.63
N LEU A 287 11.96 -11.66 5.78
CA LEU A 287 11.54 -12.13 7.10
C LEU A 287 10.02 -12.29 7.19
N THR A 288 9.26 -11.30 6.74
CA THR A 288 7.80 -11.29 6.78
C THR A 288 7.23 -12.49 6.00
N VAL A 289 7.75 -12.73 4.79
CA VAL A 289 7.34 -13.88 3.97
C VAL A 289 7.78 -15.21 4.60
N ALA A 290 8.95 -15.30 5.20
CA ALA A 290 9.39 -16.50 5.91
C ALA A 290 8.51 -16.80 7.13
N LEU A 291 8.03 -15.77 7.84
CA LEU A 291 7.13 -15.90 8.99
C LEU A 291 5.71 -16.33 8.59
N ALA A 292 5.08 -15.68 7.61
CA ALA A 292 3.67 -15.88 7.29
C ALA A 292 3.34 -16.02 5.79
N GLY A 293 4.32 -16.08 4.88
CA GLY A 293 4.12 -16.20 3.44
C GLY A 293 3.59 -17.55 2.99
N GLY A 294 2.35 -17.89 3.36
CA GLY A 294 1.64 -19.08 2.92
C GLY A 294 1.71 -20.27 3.88
N ARG A 295 1.07 -21.38 3.49
CA ARG A 295 0.77 -22.52 4.38
C ARG A 295 1.97 -23.25 5.00
N SER A 296 3.15 -23.14 4.41
CA SER A 296 4.40 -23.76 4.92
C SER A 296 5.33 -22.74 5.58
N SER A 297 4.88 -21.52 5.85
CA SER A 297 5.59 -20.53 6.66
C SER A 297 5.55 -20.90 8.15
N ARG A 298 6.46 -20.35 8.92
CA ARG A 298 6.67 -20.76 10.32
C ARG A 298 5.43 -20.58 11.19
N LEU A 299 4.82 -19.39 11.14
CA LEU A 299 3.64 -19.07 11.96
C LEU A 299 2.43 -19.90 11.51
N TYR A 300 2.18 -19.99 10.20
CA TYR A 300 1.03 -20.74 9.70
C TYR A 300 1.16 -22.23 10.02
N HIS A 301 2.31 -22.82 9.75
CA HIS A 301 2.54 -24.24 9.98
C HIS A 301 2.38 -24.61 11.46
N ASP A 302 2.95 -23.81 12.37
CA ASP A 302 2.88 -24.11 13.80
C ASP A 302 1.50 -23.81 14.40
N LEU A 303 0.97 -22.61 14.19
CA LEU A 303 -0.25 -22.14 14.86
C LEU A 303 -1.54 -22.68 14.24
N VAL A 304 -1.60 -22.79 12.90
CA VAL A 304 -2.81 -23.21 12.19
C VAL A 304 -2.82 -24.74 12.01
N TYR A 305 -1.74 -25.31 11.49
CA TYR A 305 -1.71 -26.71 11.11
C TYR A 305 -1.37 -27.64 12.29
N GLN A 306 -0.27 -27.38 13.02
CA GLN A 306 0.21 -28.27 14.09
C GLN A 306 -0.63 -28.10 15.37
N LYS A 307 -0.68 -26.92 15.92
CA LYS A 307 -1.30 -26.64 17.23
C LYS A 307 -2.79 -26.31 17.15
N ARG A 308 -3.28 -25.94 15.99
CA ARG A 308 -4.68 -25.55 15.76
C ARG A 308 -5.17 -24.48 16.76
N LEU A 309 -4.32 -23.50 16.98
CA LEU A 309 -4.60 -22.37 17.88
C LEU A 309 -5.33 -21.24 17.18
N THR A 310 -5.08 -21.09 15.86
CA THR A 310 -5.62 -20.00 15.06
C THR A 310 -6.29 -20.54 13.78
N ARG A 311 -7.28 -19.81 13.26
CA ARG A 311 -7.88 -20.07 11.93
C ARG A 311 -6.98 -19.55 10.81
N GLY A 312 -6.27 -18.47 11.07
CA GLY A 312 -5.32 -17.83 10.18
C GLY A 312 -4.33 -17.00 10.96
N VAL A 313 -3.16 -16.82 10.40
CA VAL A 313 -2.12 -15.92 10.88
C VAL A 313 -1.48 -15.26 9.67
N ASP A 314 -1.32 -13.96 9.74
CA ASP A 314 -0.72 -13.14 8.71
C ASP A 314 0.39 -12.28 9.31
N ALA A 315 1.39 -11.94 8.49
CA ALA A 315 2.36 -10.90 8.79
C ALA A 315 2.45 -9.97 7.59
N ASP A 316 2.47 -8.68 7.87
CA ASP A 316 2.57 -7.64 6.85
C ASP A 316 3.66 -6.63 7.22
N TYR A 317 4.41 -6.19 6.22
CA TYR A 317 5.41 -5.14 6.35
C TYR A 317 5.25 -4.16 5.18
N SER A 318 5.04 -2.91 5.51
CA SER A 318 4.91 -1.85 4.50
C SER A 318 6.21 -1.04 4.41
N SER A 319 7.09 -1.44 3.49
CA SER A 319 8.30 -0.67 3.18
C SER A 319 8.01 0.60 2.39
N VAL A 320 6.93 0.60 1.60
CA VAL A 320 6.57 1.68 0.66
C VAL A 320 5.67 2.71 1.37
N SER A 321 6.24 3.41 2.34
CA SER A 321 5.63 4.52 3.09
C SER A 321 6.58 5.72 3.13
N ILE A 322 6.04 6.94 3.21
CA ILE A 322 6.86 8.16 3.22
C ILE A 322 7.71 8.22 4.49
N ASP A 323 7.12 7.94 5.65
CA ASP A 323 7.82 7.85 6.92
C ASP A 323 7.92 6.39 7.39
N PRO A 324 8.84 6.05 8.30
CA PRO A 324 8.91 4.72 8.91
C PRO A 324 7.56 4.28 9.47
N SER A 325 7.15 3.07 9.12
CA SER A 325 5.87 2.48 9.53
C SER A 325 6.12 1.27 10.45
N GLY A 326 5.80 0.06 10.00
CA GLY A 326 6.03 -1.10 10.83
C GLY A 326 5.73 -2.44 10.17
N LEU A 327 6.09 -3.49 10.92
CA LEU A 327 5.73 -4.86 10.67
C LEU A 327 4.61 -5.26 11.63
N SER A 328 3.54 -5.83 11.12
CA SER A 328 2.44 -6.35 11.93
C SER A 328 2.34 -7.86 11.81
N ILE A 329 1.89 -8.50 12.89
CA ILE A 329 1.48 -9.90 12.93
C ILE A 329 0.05 -9.91 13.45
N SER A 330 -0.84 -10.60 12.76
CA SER A 330 -2.24 -10.73 13.15
C SER A 330 -2.68 -12.18 13.16
N ALA A 331 -3.53 -12.54 14.12
CA ALA A 331 -4.02 -13.92 14.25
C ALA A 331 -5.48 -13.94 14.69
N GLN A 332 -6.31 -14.67 13.94
CA GLN A 332 -7.68 -15.00 14.34
C GLN A 332 -7.68 -16.33 15.09
N LEU A 333 -8.09 -16.30 16.35
CA LEU A 333 -8.02 -17.47 17.22
C LEU A 333 -9.12 -18.49 16.91
N MET A 334 -8.85 -19.75 17.22
CA MET A 334 -9.89 -20.79 17.25
C MET A 334 -10.83 -20.60 18.45
N PRO A 335 -12.07 -21.08 18.38
CA PRO A 335 -12.99 -21.04 19.51
C PRO A 335 -12.39 -21.66 20.76
N GLY A 336 -12.54 -20.98 21.91
CA GLY A 336 -12.05 -21.46 23.20
C GLY A 336 -10.53 -21.35 23.41
N LYS A 337 -9.81 -20.68 22.50
CA LYS A 337 -8.38 -20.39 22.66
C LYS A 337 -8.17 -19.02 23.26
N GLU A 338 -7.18 -18.93 24.15
CA GLU A 338 -6.86 -17.71 24.86
C GLU A 338 -5.82 -16.87 24.12
N PRO A 339 -6.00 -15.56 23.97
CA PRO A 339 -5.03 -14.68 23.33
C PRO A 339 -3.63 -14.77 23.91
N ALA A 340 -3.50 -14.90 25.23
CA ALA A 340 -2.21 -15.03 25.89
C ALA A 340 -1.47 -16.34 25.56
N GLU A 341 -2.17 -17.42 25.21
CA GLU A 341 -1.57 -18.66 24.72
C GLU A 341 -0.99 -18.44 23.33
N VAL A 342 -1.77 -17.87 22.42
CA VAL A 342 -1.35 -17.60 21.04
C VAL A 342 -0.18 -16.62 20.99
N GLU A 343 -0.22 -15.57 21.83
CA GLU A 343 0.86 -14.60 21.95
C GLU A 343 2.17 -15.27 22.37
N ARG A 344 2.14 -16.13 23.41
CA ARG A 344 3.34 -16.87 23.86
C ARG A 344 3.94 -17.76 22.76
N GLU A 345 3.09 -18.40 21.97
CA GLU A 345 3.54 -19.24 20.86
C GLU A 345 4.16 -18.41 19.73
N ILE A 346 3.56 -17.28 19.37
CA ILE A 346 4.15 -16.34 18.42
C ILE A 346 5.51 -15.87 18.94
N ASP A 347 5.60 -15.41 20.19
CA ASP A 347 6.83 -14.97 20.81
C ASP A 347 7.92 -16.05 20.77
N GLY A 348 7.57 -17.30 21.08
CA GLY A 348 8.51 -18.43 21.02
C GLY A 348 9.05 -18.68 19.61
N LEU A 349 8.22 -18.49 18.57
CA LEU A 349 8.65 -18.60 17.16
C LEU A 349 9.52 -17.43 16.74
N LEU A 350 9.20 -16.20 17.16
CA LEU A 350 10.02 -15.02 16.91
C LEU A 350 11.37 -15.12 17.62
N ASP A 351 11.41 -15.61 18.87
CA ASP A 351 12.66 -15.80 19.61
C ASP A 351 13.57 -16.85 18.92
N LYS A 352 13.00 -17.90 18.33
CA LYS A 352 13.77 -18.84 17.51
C LYS A 352 14.41 -18.17 16.29
N VAL A 353 13.70 -17.26 15.59
CA VAL A 353 14.29 -16.54 14.45
C VAL A 353 15.37 -15.55 14.87
N LYS A 354 15.32 -15.04 16.10
CA LYS A 354 16.35 -14.17 16.68
C LYS A 354 17.60 -14.95 17.09
N THR A 355 17.47 -16.22 17.48
CA THR A 355 18.59 -17.05 17.95
C THR A 355 19.18 -17.92 16.84
N ASP A 356 18.31 -18.57 16.08
CA ASP A 356 18.69 -19.56 15.08
C ASP A 356 18.59 -18.95 13.67
N LEU A 357 19.44 -19.42 12.77
CA LEU A 357 19.28 -19.10 11.36
C LEU A 357 18.05 -19.83 10.78
N ILE A 358 17.30 -19.16 9.92
CA ILE A 358 16.32 -19.87 9.08
C ILE A 358 17.08 -20.85 8.17
N THR A 359 16.40 -21.91 7.70
CA THR A 359 17.02 -22.84 6.77
C THR A 359 17.21 -22.20 5.40
N GLU A 360 18.18 -22.69 4.61
CA GLU A 360 18.39 -22.23 3.24
C GLU A 360 17.11 -22.36 2.40
N ARG A 361 16.39 -23.48 2.58
CA ARG A 361 15.12 -23.71 1.90
C ARG A 361 14.04 -22.67 2.22
N GLU A 362 13.97 -22.19 3.46
CA GLU A 362 13.02 -21.13 3.86
C GLU A 362 13.41 -19.79 3.22
N LEU A 363 14.72 -19.47 3.21
CA LEU A 363 15.24 -18.26 2.59
C LEU A 363 14.94 -18.25 1.08
N GLU A 364 15.34 -19.29 0.36
CA GLU A 364 15.11 -19.43 -1.08
C GLU A 364 13.62 -19.37 -1.42
N LYS A 365 12.79 -20.07 -0.65
CA LYS A 365 11.34 -20.03 -0.83
C LYS A 365 10.77 -18.61 -0.68
N ALA A 366 11.18 -17.87 0.36
CA ALA A 366 10.71 -16.52 0.60
C ALA A 366 11.12 -15.57 -0.54
N LYS A 367 12.38 -15.62 -0.97
CA LYS A 367 12.89 -14.86 -2.11
C LYS A 367 12.11 -15.16 -3.39
N ASN A 368 11.92 -16.44 -3.71
CA ASN A 368 11.19 -16.87 -4.91
C ASN A 368 9.72 -16.41 -4.87
N GLN A 369 9.06 -16.40 -3.71
CA GLN A 369 7.70 -15.89 -3.57
C GLN A 369 7.62 -14.39 -3.81
N ILE A 370 8.58 -13.61 -3.27
CA ILE A 370 8.66 -12.17 -3.49
C ILE A 370 8.91 -11.89 -4.99
N GLU A 371 9.88 -12.57 -5.60
CA GLU A 371 10.21 -12.40 -7.02
C GLU A 371 9.01 -12.74 -7.91
N ALA A 372 8.34 -13.87 -7.67
CA ALA A 372 7.15 -14.26 -8.41
C ALA A 372 6.03 -13.23 -8.27
N SER A 373 5.74 -12.75 -7.07
CA SER A 373 4.74 -11.72 -6.81
C SER A 373 5.09 -10.40 -7.51
N PHE A 374 6.37 -10.04 -7.51
CA PHE A 374 6.85 -8.84 -8.18
C PHE A 374 6.69 -8.92 -9.69
N ILE A 375 7.01 -10.08 -10.29
CA ILE A 375 6.87 -10.32 -11.73
C ILE A 375 5.38 -10.35 -12.13
N PHE A 376 4.55 -11.11 -11.40
CA PHE A 376 3.10 -11.18 -11.71
C PHE A 376 2.40 -9.82 -11.61
N ALA A 377 2.84 -8.94 -10.72
CA ALA A 377 2.30 -7.59 -10.68
C ALA A 377 2.62 -6.76 -11.94
N GLN A 378 3.60 -7.17 -12.76
CA GLN A 378 3.93 -6.53 -14.03
C GLN A 378 3.05 -6.99 -15.21
N ASP A 379 2.26 -8.04 -15.05
CA ASP A 379 1.34 -8.51 -16.09
C ASP A 379 0.13 -7.59 -16.27
N SER A 380 -0.17 -6.76 -15.29
CA SER A 380 -1.26 -5.80 -15.30
C SER A 380 -0.74 -4.37 -15.47
N ILE A 381 -1.19 -3.66 -16.51
CA ILE A 381 -0.88 -2.23 -16.69
C ILE A 381 -1.28 -1.40 -15.46
N PHE A 382 -2.38 -1.75 -14.80
CA PHE A 382 -2.79 -1.13 -13.54
C PHE A 382 -1.80 -1.43 -12.41
N GLY A 383 -1.36 -2.68 -12.27
CA GLY A 383 -0.36 -3.09 -11.27
C GLY A 383 0.99 -2.40 -11.48
N GLN A 384 1.42 -2.26 -12.73
CA GLN A 384 2.62 -1.51 -13.09
C GLN A 384 2.49 -0.03 -12.67
N ALA A 385 1.37 0.62 -13.01
CA ALA A 385 1.11 2.02 -12.65
C ALA A 385 1.09 2.23 -11.14
N MET A 386 0.43 1.34 -10.39
CA MET A 386 0.38 1.39 -8.92
C MET A 386 1.78 1.27 -8.31
N LYS A 387 2.59 0.34 -8.80
CA LYS A 387 3.96 0.16 -8.33
C LYS A 387 4.81 1.40 -8.56
N ILE A 388 4.82 1.93 -9.79
CA ILE A 388 5.52 3.16 -10.15
C ILE A 388 5.06 4.30 -9.24
N GLY A 389 3.76 4.43 -9.03
CA GLY A 389 3.16 5.48 -8.22
C GLY A 389 3.57 5.42 -6.75
N TYR A 390 3.51 4.25 -6.13
CA TYR A 390 3.93 4.08 -4.74
C TYR A 390 5.43 4.38 -4.53
N TYR A 391 6.29 3.86 -5.41
CA TYR A 391 7.73 4.16 -5.32
C TYR A 391 8.02 5.64 -5.55
N GLU A 392 7.35 6.27 -6.53
CA GLU A 392 7.49 7.72 -6.77
C GLU A 392 7.01 8.55 -5.57
N ALA A 393 5.91 8.17 -4.94
CA ALA A 393 5.39 8.86 -3.76
C ALA A 393 6.37 8.80 -2.57
N THR A 394 7.06 7.66 -2.40
CA THR A 394 7.89 7.38 -1.23
C THR A 394 9.33 7.88 -1.37
N GLY A 395 9.93 7.79 -2.55
CA GLY A 395 11.35 8.14 -2.66
C GLY A 395 11.93 8.15 -4.08
N GLY A 396 11.06 8.02 -5.09
CA GLY A 396 11.42 7.97 -6.51
C GLY A 396 11.24 6.58 -7.11
N TRP A 397 10.60 6.56 -8.27
CA TRP A 397 10.25 5.33 -9.00
C TRP A 397 11.48 4.46 -9.36
N GLN A 398 12.66 5.07 -9.51
CA GLN A 398 13.91 4.39 -9.87
C GLN A 398 14.29 3.28 -8.87
N ARG A 399 13.95 3.44 -7.59
CA ARG A 399 14.20 2.44 -6.54
C ARG A 399 13.50 1.10 -6.79
N MET A 400 12.47 1.10 -7.62
CA MET A 400 11.79 -0.13 -8.03
C MET A 400 12.74 -1.07 -8.80
N ASN A 401 13.71 -0.52 -9.55
CA ASN A 401 14.63 -1.29 -10.36
C ASN A 401 15.63 -2.09 -9.51
N ASP A 402 15.98 -1.58 -8.34
CA ASP A 402 16.97 -2.19 -7.43
C ASP A 402 16.33 -3.19 -6.46
N TYR A 403 14.99 -3.27 -6.42
CA TYR A 403 14.27 -4.03 -5.40
C TYR A 403 14.59 -5.53 -5.43
N LEU A 404 14.48 -6.17 -6.60
CA LEU A 404 14.74 -7.62 -6.69
C LEU A 404 16.22 -7.97 -6.44
N ASP A 405 17.13 -7.11 -6.87
CA ASP A 405 18.55 -7.33 -6.59
C ASP A 405 18.84 -7.20 -5.09
N GLY A 406 18.20 -6.23 -4.41
CA GLY A 406 18.24 -6.14 -2.96
C GLY A 406 17.70 -7.39 -2.26
N ILE A 407 16.55 -7.91 -2.68
CA ILE A 407 15.98 -9.17 -2.15
C ILE A 407 16.95 -10.35 -2.35
N ARG A 408 17.58 -10.49 -3.52
CA ARG A 408 18.52 -11.59 -3.82
C ARG A 408 19.75 -11.58 -2.95
N THR A 409 20.22 -10.40 -2.51
CA THR A 409 21.41 -10.28 -1.64
C THR A 409 21.15 -10.66 -0.19
N VAL A 410 19.91 -10.70 0.27
CA VAL A 410 19.57 -11.00 1.68
C VAL A 410 20.11 -12.36 2.10
N SER A 411 20.83 -12.39 3.21
CA SER A 411 21.37 -13.62 3.85
C SER A 411 20.49 -14.09 5.03
N ARG A 412 20.72 -15.30 5.51
CA ARG A 412 20.07 -15.80 6.74
C ARG A 412 20.50 -15.01 7.97
N GLU A 413 21.74 -14.54 7.96
CA GLU A 413 22.33 -13.67 8.98
C GLU A 413 21.62 -12.33 9.04
N ASP A 414 21.25 -11.75 7.88
CA ASP A 414 20.47 -10.52 7.81
C ASP A 414 19.06 -10.72 8.40
N ILE A 415 18.41 -11.83 8.08
CA ILE A 415 17.10 -12.18 8.67
C ILE A 415 17.18 -12.23 10.20
N ARG A 416 18.18 -12.93 10.75
CA ARG A 416 18.38 -13.00 12.20
C ARG A 416 18.70 -11.62 12.80
N ARG A 417 19.52 -10.82 12.13
CA ARG A 417 19.90 -9.47 12.56
C ARG A 417 18.69 -8.55 12.64
N VAL A 418 17.88 -8.46 11.58
CA VAL A 418 16.68 -7.61 11.57
C VAL A 418 15.62 -8.13 12.54
N ALA A 419 15.47 -9.44 12.72
CA ALA A 419 14.58 -10.00 13.72
C ALA A 419 14.96 -9.55 15.14
N ARG A 420 16.26 -9.55 15.47
CA ARG A 420 16.76 -9.05 16.76
C ARG A 420 16.54 -7.55 16.94
N GLN A 421 16.73 -6.79 15.88
CA GLN A 421 16.67 -5.32 15.92
C GLN A 421 15.24 -4.79 16.01
N TYR A 422 14.31 -5.39 15.29
CA TYR A 422 12.96 -4.84 15.12
C TYR A 422 11.87 -5.60 15.87
N LEU A 423 12.01 -6.92 16.11
CA LEU A 423 10.98 -7.71 16.80
C LEU A 423 11.18 -7.76 18.33
N ASP A 424 11.62 -6.66 18.92
CA ASP A 424 11.80 -6.53 20.34
C ASP A 424 10.45 -6.30 21.05
N ARG A 425 10.23 -6.99 22.18
CA ARG A 425 9.01 -6.85 23.00
C ARG A 425 8.80 -5.45 23.52
N ASP A 426 9.85 -4.76 23.94
CA ASP A 426 9.77 -3.40 24.44
C ASP A 426 9.43 -2.37 23.36
N ARG A 427 9.49 -2.77 22.10
CA ARG A 427 9.25 -1.91 20.94
C ARG A 427 7.94 -2.27 20.19
N ARG A 428 7.09 -3.10 20.81
CA ARG A 428 5.84 -3.54 20.20
C ARG A 428 4.60 -2.94 20.82
N THR A 429 3.53 -2.92 20.07
CA THR A 429 2.17 -2.67 20.53
C THR A 429 1.33 -3.92 20.31
N VAL A 430 0.62 -4.36 21.35
CA VAL A 430 -0.24 -5.55 21.31
C VAL A 430 -1.70 -5.13 21.46
N GLY A 431 -2.52 -5.44 20.50
CA GLY A 431 -3.97 -5.29 20.53
C GLY A 431 -4.65 -6.66 20.67
N THR A 432 -5.61 -6.75 21.57
CA THR A 432 -6.38 -7.96 21.82
C THR A 432 -7.87 -7.68 21.73
N LEU A 433 -8.58 -8.37 20.84
CA LEU A 433 -10.04 -8.39 20.78
C LEU A 433 -10.58 -9.53 21.63
N ILE A 434 -11.42 -9.19 22.60
CA ILE A 434 -12.13 -10.14 23.46
C ILE A 434 -13.62 -10.08 23.09
N PRO A 435 -14.22 -11.16 22.58
CA PRO A 435 -15.65 -11.23 22.33
C PRO A 435 -16.47 -11.01 23.59
N THR A 436 -17.51 -10.17 23.53
CA THR A 436 -18.42 -9.90 24.65
C THR A 436 -19.63 -10.85 24.70
N LYS A 437 -19.96 -11.48 23.59
CA LYS A 437 -20.99 -12.53 23.59
C LYS A 437 -20.34 -13.86 23.99
N GLU A 438 -20.72 -14.39 25.13
CA GLU A 438 -20.54 -15.80 25.39
C GLU A 438 -21.32 -16.59 24.33
N LYS A 439 -20.63 -17.51 23.63
CA LYS A 439 -21.35 -18.44 22.76
C LYS A 439 -22.24 -19.26 23.65
N VAL A 440 -23.55 -19.10 23.48
CA VAL A 440 -24.50 -20.13 23.89
C VAL A 440 -24.08 -21.42 23.17
N PRO A 441 -23.83 -22.52 23.88
CA PRO A 441 -23.33 -23.79 23.33
C PRO A 441 -24.26 -24.42 22.30
#